data_905ab1bb7d2f8c4bf529d090507cfe34
#
_entry.id   905ab1bb7d2f8c4bf529d090507cfe34
#
_cell.length_a   1.000
_cell.length_b   1.000
_cell.length_c   1.000
_cell.angle_alpha   90.00
_cell.angle_beta   90.00
_cell.angle_gamma   90.00
#
_symmetry.space_group_name_H-M   'P 1'
#
loop_
_entity.id
_entity.type
_entity.pdbx_description
1 polymer ?
#
loop_
_entity_poly.entity_id
_entity_poly.type
_entity_poly.pdbx_seq_one_letter_code
_entity_poly.pdbx_strand_id
1 'polypeptide(L)'
;TGEQEFMGYPFCVNEHVLIPRQDTEILVEEAIQVMRPKMKVLDMCTGSGCIVLSILKMCREKYYMTDLQGIGADVSEEALKVARENGRRLGVPVTWIQSDLFVKIPEEEKYDVIVSNPPYIETAVIDTLQEEVRLHDPYIALDGKEDGLYFYRRIISEAGKYLKTQGKLMFEIGCDQAEAVEELMKNAG
;
A
#
# COMPACT_ATOMS: atom_id res chain seq x y z
N THR A 1 6.61 -0.85 -21.15
CA THR A 1 6.18 0.47 -21.68
C THR A 1 6.35 1.63 -20.69
N GLY A 2 6.72 1.38 -19.43
CA GLY A 2 6.90 2.43 -18.41
C GLY A 2 5.60 3.06 -17.89
N GLU A 3 4.45 2.53 -18.27
CA GLU A 3 3.14 2.97 -17.81
C GLU A 3 2.20 1.78 -17.66
N GLN A 4 1.40 1.78 -16.60
CA GLN A 4 0.38 0.78 -16.30
C GLN A 4 -0.93 1.48 -15.92
N GLU A 5 -2.04 1.02 -16.48
CA GLU A 5 -3.36 1.46 -16.05
C GLU A 5 -3.75 0.75 -14.75
N PHE A 6 -4.29 1.51 -13.78
CA PHE A 6 -4.82 1.01 -12.52
C PHE A 6 -5.97 1.91 -12.06
N MET A 7 -7.11 1.33 -11.69
CA MET A 7 -8.34 2.07 -11.34
C MET A 7 -8.79 3.07 -12.42
N GLY A 8 -8.44 2.83 -13.69
CA GLY A 8 -8.72 3.74 -14.81
C GLY A 8 -7.78 4.94 -14.92
N TYR A 9 -6.70 4.98 -14.14
CA TYR A 9 -5.69 6.05 -14.20
C TYR A 9 -4.34 5.51 -14.71
N PRO A 10 -3.58 6.32 -15.50
CA PRO A 10 -2.26 5.93 -15.95
C PRO A 10 -1.20 6.19 -14.86
N PHE A 11 -0.47 5.15 -14.45
CA PHE A 11 0.64 5.21 -13.51
C PHE A 11 1.97 4.97 -14.19
N CYS A 12 2.95 5.82 -13.96
CA CYS A 12 4.34 5.52 -14.28
C CYS A 12 4.81 4.33 -13.46
N VAL A 13 5.54 3.43 -14.12
CA VAL A 13 6.18 2.27 -13.51
C VAL A 13 7.57 2.06 -14.09
N ASN A 14 8.47 1.53 -13.29
CA ASN A 14 9.83 1.15 -13.70
C ASN A 14 10.32 -0.03 -12.83
N GLU A 15 11.58 -0.40 -12.97
CA GLU A 15 12.21 -1.50 -12.23
C GLU A 15 12.29 -1.32 -10.71
N HIS A 16 11.87 -0.18 -10.18
CA HIS A 16 11.92 0.11 -8.74
C HIS A 16 10.57 -0.05 -8.03
N VAL A 17 9.50 -0.32 -8.76
CA VAL A 17 8.16 -0.47 -8.20
C VAL A 17 7.48 -1.73 -8.70
N LEU A 18 6.65 -2.33 -7.84
CA LEU A 18 5.73 -3.38 -8.27
C LEU A 18 4.77 -2.82 -9.31
N ILE A 19 4.59 -3.53 -10.42
CA ILE A 19 3.60 -3.17 -11.43
C ILE A 19 2.21 -3.34 -10.81
N PRO A 20 1.36 -2.31 -10.76
CA PRO A 20 0.01 -2.40 -10.21
C PRO A 20 -0.80 -3.55 -10.84
N ARG A 21 -1.42 -4.39 -9.99
CA ARG A 21 -2.21 -5.54 -10.41
C ARG A 21 -3.70 -5.26 -10.26
N GLN A 22 -4.54 -5.90 -11.08
CA GLN A 22 -5.99 -5.75 -10.97
C GLN A 22 -6.54 -6.22 -9.62
N ASP A 23 -5.96 -7.27 -9.03
CA ASP A 23 -6.39 -7.78 -7.72
C ASP A 23 -6.24 -6.72 -6.62
N THR A 24 -5.26 -5.82 -6.75
CA THR A 24 -5.04 -4.69 -5.82
C THR A 24 -6.16 -3.64 -5.91
N GLU A 25 -6.92 -3.59 -7.00
CA GLU A 25 -8.07 -2.68 -7.14
C GLU A 25 -9.15 -2.95 -6.09
N ILE A 26 -9.30 -4.22 -5.65
CA ILE A 26 -10.23 -4.60 -4.59
C ILE A 26 -9.92 -3.87 -3.28
N LEU A 27 -8.63 -3.79 -2.92
CA LEU A 27 -8.21 -3.06 -1.72
C LEU A 27 -8.58 -1.57 -1.80
N VAL A 28 -8.41 -0.95 -2.96
CA VAL A 28 -8.80 0.45 -3.19
C VAL A 28 -10.32 0.63 -3.05
N GLU A 29 -11.11 -0.26 -3.67
CA GLU A 29 -12.57 -0.20 -3.62
C GLU A 29 -13.10 -0.34 -2.19
N GLU A 30 -12.59 -1.30 -1.42
CA GLU A 30 -12.95 -1.49 -0.02
C GLU A 30 -12.54 -0.30 0.86
N ALA A 31 -11.35 0.27 0.63
CA ALA A 31 -10.90 1.46 1.34
C ALA A 31 -11.82 2.66 1.06
N ILE A 32 -12.21 2.88 -0.19
CA ILE A 32 -13.13 3.98 -0.57
C ILE A 32 -14.47 3.88 0.16
N GLN A 33 -15.02 2.68 0.36
CA GLN A 33 -16.30 2.49 1.04
C GLN A 33 -16.31 3.01 2.49
N VAL A 34 -15.16 2.96 3.17
CA VAL A 34 -15.02 3.42 4.55
C VAL A 34 -14.56 4.86 4.68
N MET A 35 -14.05 5.47 3.60
CA MET A 35 -13.61 6.88 3.64
C MET A 35 -14.74 7.84 3.90
N ARG A 36 -14.48 8.87 4.67
CA ARG A 36 -15.38 9.98 4.98
C ARG A 36 -14.62 11.30 4.89
N PRO A 37 -15.29 12.45 4.70
CA PRO A 37 -14.63 13.75 4.69
C PRO A 37 -13.69 13.96 5.89
N LYS A 38 -12.55 14.63 5.64
CA LYS A 38 -11.49 14.94 6.63
C LYS A 38 -10.69 13.75 7.13
N MET A 39 -10.94 12.55 6.62
CA MET A 39 -10.17 11.37 7.00
C MET A 39 -8.74 11.42 6.46
N LYS A 40 -7.86 10.69 7.16
CA LYS A 40 -6.45 10.54 6.87
C LYS A 40 -6.13 9.07 6.59
N VAL A 41 -5.52 8.79 5.45
CA VAL A 41 -5.10 7.45 5.03
C VAL A 41 -3.59 7.34 4.93
N LEU A 42 -3.04 6.25 5.48
CA LEU A 42 -1.65 5.85 5.31
C LEU A 42 -1.58 4.63 4.41
N ASP A 43 -0.80 4.72 3.35
CA ASP A 43 -0.45 3.61 2.46
C ASP A 43 0.97 3.14 2.80
N MET A 44 1.06 1.98 3.44
CA MET A 44 2.32 1.38 3.87
C MET A 44 2.83 0.42 2.79
N CYS A 45 4.11 0.51 2.44
CA CYS A 45 4.71 -0.14 1.28
C CYS A 45 4.08 0.37 -0.04
N THR A 46 4.04 1.70 -0.17
CA THR A 46 3.23 2.39 -1.20
C THR A 46 3.69 2.15 -2.64
N GLY A 47 4.94 1.76 -2.86
CA GLY A 47 5.50 1.49 -4.19
C GLY A 47 5.32 2.67 -5.15
N SER A 48 4.58 2.46 -6.23
CA SER A 48 4.24 3.50 -7.22
C SER A 48 3.24 4.56 -6.71
N GLY A 49 2.70 4.38 -5.49
CA GLY A 49 1.66 5.23 -4.94
C GLY A 49 0.25 4.91 -5.47
N CYS A 50 0.08 3.84 -6.25
CA CYS A 50 -1.17 3.57 -6.96
C CYS A 50 -2.38 3.43 -6.02
N ILE A 51 -2.23 2.85 -4.83
CA ILE A 51 -3.33 2.66 -3.87
C ILE A 51 -3.78 4.01 -3.32
N VAL A 52 -2.91 4.74 -2.63
CA VAL A 52 -3.29 6.02 -1.98
C VAL A 52 -3.73 7.07 -2.99
N LEU A 53 -3.05 7.17 -4.12
CA LEU A 53 -3.41 8.14 -5.18
C LEU A 53 -4.79 7.83 -5.77
N SER A 54 -5.11 6.56 -6.02
CA SER A 54 -6.42 6.16 -6.52
C SER A 54 -7.52 6.40 -5.50
N ILE A 55 -7.31 6.07 -4.21
CA ILE A 55 -8.27 6.36 -3.12
C ILE A 55 -8.61 7.84 -3.11
N LEU A 56 -7.60 8.72 -3.01
CA LEU A 56 -7.82 10.16 -2.91
C LEU A 56 -8.46 10.75 -4.17
N LYS A 57 -8.00 10.32 -5.36
CA LYS A 57 -8.51 10.82 -6.62
C LYS A 57 -9.97 10.42 -6.84
N MET A 58 -10.30 9.15 -6.63
CA MET A 58 -11.67 8.66 -6.78
C MET A 58 -12.62 9.27 -5.75
N CYS A 59 -12.18 9.38 -4.49
CA CYS A 59 -12.99 10.04 -3.46
C CYS A 59 -13.28 11.49 -3.83
N ARG A 60 -12.32 12.21 -4.38
CA ARG A 60 -12.50 13.59 -4.85
C ARG A 60 -13.44 13.68 -6.06
N GLU A 61 -13.24 12.84 -7.06
CA GLU A 61 -13.99 12.94 -8.34
C GLU A 61 -15.40 12.37 -8.27
N LYS A 62 -15.60 11.25 -7.55
CA LYS A 62 -16.89 10.57 -7.49
C LYS A 62 -17.74 10.97 -6.28
N TYR A 63 -17.10 11.31 -5.16
CA TYR A 63 -17.79 11.57 -3.89
C TYR A 63 -17.58 12.99 -3.37
N TYR A 64 -16.87 13.85 -4.13
CA TYR A 64 -16.62 15.26 -3.80
C TYR A 64 -15.91 15.47 -2.45
N MET A 65 -15.13 14.48 -2.00
CA MET A 65 -14.32 14.57 -0.78
C MET A 65 -12.98 15.22 -1.11
N THR A 66 -12.88 16.53 -0.89
CA THR A 66 -11.69 17.33 -1.26
C THR A 66 -10.71 17.55 -0.11
N ASP A 67 -11.07 17.19 1.11
CA ASP A 67 -10.36 17.48 2.35
C ASP A 67 -9.70 16.23 2.97
N LEU A 68 -9.56 15.16 2.19
CA LEU A 68 -8.83 13.96 2.58
C LEU A 68 -7.33 14.21 2.60
N GLN A 69 -6.62 13.54 3.51
CA GLN A 69 -5.17 13.57 3.61
C GLN A 69 -4.60 12.18 3.33
N GLY A 70 -3.62 12.10 2.46
CA GLY A 70 -2.91 10.87 2.12
C GLY A 70 -1.43 10.93 2.48
N ILE A 71 -0.94 9.84 3.02
CA ILE A 71 0.47 9.61 3.28
C ILE A 71 0.86 8.30 2.61
N GLY A 72 1.96 8.29 1.87
CA GLY A 72 2.58 7.09 1.32
C GLY A 72 3.95 6.86 1.95
N ALA A 73 4.17 5.68 2.50
CA ALA A 73 5.43 5.29 3.08
C ALA A 73 6.05 4.10 2.35
N ASP A 74 7.34 4.17 2.08
CA ASP A 74 8.11 3.08 1.48
C ASP A 74 9.56 3.12 1.99
N VAL A 75 10.21 1.98 2.04
CA VAL A 75 11.62 1.90 2.40
C VAL A 75 12.52 2.35 1.24
N SER A 76 12.06 2.20 0.01
CA SER A 76 12.78 2.54 -1.22
C SER A 76 12.54 4.00 -1.63
N GLU A 77 13.60 4.81 -1.57
CA GLU A 77 13.54 6.18 -2.10
C GLU A 77 13.31 6.22 -3.62
N GLU A 78 13.80 5.21 -4.36
CA GLU A 78 13.55 5.13 -5.79
C GLU A 78 12.07 4.87 -6.10
N ALA A 79 11.40 4.03 -5.30
CA ALA A 79 9.95 3.85 -5.40
C ALA A 79 9.20 5.16 -5.09
N LEU A 80 9.61 5.88 -4.06
CA LEU A 80 8.99 7.16 -3.71
C LEU A 80 9.18 8.24 -4.79
N LYS A 81 10.27 8.21 -5.56
CA LYS A 81 10.42 9.09 -6.74
C LYS A 81 9.33 8.83 -7.78
N VAL A 82 9.04 7.56 -8.05
CA VAL A 82 7.95 7.16 -8.96
C VAL A 82 6.59 7.60 -8.40
N ALA A 83 6.36 7.37 -7.11
CA ALA A 83 5.12 7.77 -6.44
C ALA A 83 4.89 9.30 -6.48
N ARG A 84 5.93 10.11 -6.24
CA ARG A 84 5.87 11.58 -6.36
C ARG A 84 5.51 12.03 -7.78
N GLU A 85 6.13 11.40 -8.79
CA GLU A 85 5.82 11.71 -10.20
C GLU A 85 4.37 11.35 -10.53
N ASN A 86 3.87 10.20 -10.06
CA ASN A 86 2.48 9.81 -10.23
C ASN A 86 1.53 10.80 -9.53
N GLY A 87 1.84 11.21 -8.30
CA GLY A 87 1.06 12.23 -7.58
C GLY A 87 0.99 13.56 -8.34
N ARG A 88 2.13 14.00 -8.89
CA ARG A 88 2.22 15.21 -9.71
C ARG A 88 1.37 15.10 -10.98
N ARG A 89 1.50 13.99 -11.73
CA ARG A 89 0.76 13.75 -12.98
C ARG A 89 -0.75 13.68 -12.77
N LEU A 90 -1.17 13.04 -11.69
CA LEU A 90 -2.59 12.89 -11.35
C LEU A 90 -3.18 14.11 -10.63
N GLY A 91 -2.35 15.09 -10.25
CA GLY A 91 -2.77 16.27 -9.50
C GLY A 91 -3.31 15.94 -8.11
N VAL A 92 -2.75 14.94 -7.44
CA VAL A 92 -3.16 14.48 -6.11
C VAL A 92 -2.02 14.74 -5.11
N PRO A 93 -2.20 15.65 -4.15
CA PRO A 93 -1.20 15.89 -3.13
C PRO A 93 -1.17 14.74 -2.11
N VAL A 94 0.03 14.20 -1.88
CA VAL A 94 0.31 13.16 -0.89
C VAL A 94 1.62 13.49 -0.18
N THR A 95 1.70 13.24 1.11
CA THR A 95 2.95 13.30 1.86
C THR A 95 3.69 11.99 1.73
N TRP A 96 4.93 12.02 1.26
CA TRP A 96 5.76 10.83 1.05
C TRP A 96 6.83 10.72 2.11
N ILE A 97 6.95 9.56 2.75
CA ILE A 97 7.88 9.30 3.84
C ILE A 97 8.73 8.06 3.52
N GLN A 98 10.06 8.25 3.46
CA GLN A 98 10.96 7.10 3.38
C GLN A 98 11.09 6.47 4.77
N SER A 99 10.56 5.25 4.93
CA SER A 99 10.51 4.56 6.21
C SER A 99 10.50 3.04 6.06
N ASP A 100 11.22 2.35 6.91
CA ASP A 100 11.00 0.91 7.11
C ASP A 100 9.78 0.74 8.02
N LEU A 101 8.63 0.54 7.38
CA LEU A 101 7.32 0.52 8.01
C LEU A 101 7.10 1.77 8.89
N PHE A 102 6.80 1.60 10.17
CA PHE A 102 6.49 2.71 11.08
C PHE A 102 7.73 3.44 11.67
N VAL A 103 8.95 2.98 11.40
CA VAL A 103 10.18 3.48 12.07
C VAL A 103 10.34 5.01 12.00
N LYS A 104 9.94 5.64 10.89
CA LYS A 104 10.01 7.11 10.73
C LYS A 104 8.63 7.77 10.64
N ILE A 105 7.57 7.04 10.91
CA ILE A 105 6.23 7.64 11.04
C ILE A 105 6.14 8.29 12.41
N PRO A 106 5.79 9.58 12.51
CA PRO A 106 5.69 10.24 13.81
C PRO A 106 4.62 9.57 14.70
N GLU A 107 4.96 9.27 15.96
CA GLU A 107 4.05 8.55 16.87
C GLU A 107 2.78 9.34 17.22
N GLU A 108 2.84 10.66 17.16
CA GLU A 108 1.69 11.55 17.33
C GLU A 108 0.68 11.51 16.17
N GLU A 109 1.11 11.03 15.01
CA GLU A 109 0.25 10.91 13.84
C GLU A 109 -0.74 9.75 14.00
N LYS A 110 -2.01 10.04 13.73
CA LYS A 110 -3.10 9.05 13.78
C LYS A 110 -3.87 9.02 12.47
N TYR A 111 -4.21 7.82 12.03
CA TYR A 111 -4.84 7.55 10.76
C TYR A 111 -6.24 6.95 10.94
N ASP A 112 -7.15 7.33 10.07
CA ASP A 112 -8.48 6.72 10.00
C ASP A 112 -8.43 5.37 9.28
N VAL A 113 -7.57 5.28 8.26
CA VAL A 113 -7.34 4.06 7.49
C VAL A 113 -5.83 3.86 7.27
N ILE A 114 -5.37 2.65 7.50
CA ILE A 114 -4.05 2.18 7.08
C ILE A 114 -4.28 1.08 6.07
N VAL A 115 -3.74 1.25 4.86
CA VAL A 115 -3.76 0.24 3.80
C VAL A 115 -2.36 -0.26 3.52
N SER A 116 -2.20 -1.50 3.12
CA SER A 116 -0.92 -2.01 2.64
C SER A 116 -1.08 -3.19 1.70
N ASN A 117 -0.26 -3.19 0.65
CA ASN A 117 0.06 -4.36 -0.14
C ASN A 117 1.55 -4.67 0.09
N PRO A 118 1.91 -5.30 1.22
CA PRO A 118 3.30 -5.55 1.55
C PRO A 118 3.86 -6.75 0.77
N PRO A 119 5.17 -6.93 0.70
CA PRO A 119 5.77 -8.14 0.14
C PRO A 119 5.30 -9.38 0.92
N TYR A 120 4.77 -10.39 0.22
CA TYR A 120 4.14 -11.56 0.84
C TYR A 120 4.54 -12.91 0.24
N ILE A 121 5.48 -12.93 -0.70
CA ILE A 121 5.93 -14.18 -1.32
C ILE A 121 7.07 -14.77 -0.48
N GLU A 122 7.00 -16.06 -0.19
CA GLU A 122 8.09 -16.75 0.50
C GLU A 122 9.38 -16.66 -0.32
N THR A 123 10.49 -16.36 0.34
CA THR A 123 11.80 -16.23 -0.32
C THR A 123 12.12 -17.42 -1.20
N ALA A 124 11.86 -18.65 -0.72
CA ALA A 124 12.16 -19.88 -1.45
C ALA A 124 11.32 -20.07 -2.73
N VAL A 125 10.21 -19.36 -2.87
CA VAL A 125 9.27 -19.47 -4.00
C VAL A 125 9.61 -18.45 -5.09
N ILE A 126 10.29 -17.35 -4.77
CA ILE A 126 10.51 -16.22 -5.71
C ILE A 126 11.17 -16.70 -7.00
N ASP A 127 12.19 -17.57 -6.91
CA ASP A 127 12.90 -18.09 -8.08
C ASP A 127 12.04 -18.98 -8.99
N THR A 128 10.90 -19.45 -8.49
CA THR A 128 9.94 -20.30 -9.24
C THR A 128 8.82 -19.50 -9.89
N LEU A 129 8.76 -18.18 -9.63
CA LEU A 129 7.75 -17.30 -10.22
C LEU A 129 7.90 -17.21 -11.74
N GLN A 130 6.82 -16.83 -12.40
CA GLN A 130 6.82 -16.57 -13.83
C GLN A 130 7.92 -15.54 -14.17
N GLU A 131 8.57 -15.73 -15.29
CA GLU A 131 9.69 -14.91 -15.75
C GLU A 131 9.34 -13.42 -15.80
N GLU A 132 8.10 -13.09 -16.20
CA GLU A 132 7.60 -11.73 -16.28
C GLU A 132 7.63 -11.02 -14.91
N VAL A 133 7.18 -11.69 -13.86
CA VAL A 133 7.20 -11.15 -12.48
C VAL A 133 8.64 -11.01 -12.00
N ARG A 134 9.44 -12.05 -12.18
CA ARG A 134 10.83 -12.11 -11.69
C ARG A 134 11.76 -11.09 -12.37
N LEU A 135 11.51 -10.75 -13.63
CA LEU A 135 12.36 -9.83 -14.41
C LEU A 135 11.93 -8.36 -14.29
N HIS A 136 10.68 -8.09 -13.97
CA HIS A 136 10.13 -6.74 -14.02
C HIS A 136 9.77 -6.14 -12.67
N ASP A 137 9.46 -6.98 -11.68
CA ASP A 137 9.15 -6.50 -10.34
C ASP A 137 10.41 -6.53 -9.45
N PRO A 138 10.67 -5.50 -8.64
CA PRO A 138 11.84 -5.48 -7.76
C PRO A 138 11.74 -6.56 -6.68
N TYR A 139 12.83 -7.27 -6.43
CA TYR A 139 12.89 -8.34 -5.42
C TYR A 139 12.37 -7.90 -4.05
N ILE A 140 12.72 -6.69 -3.63
CA ILE A 140 12.27 -6.11 -2.35
C ILE A 140 10.75 -5.97 -2.24
N ALA A 141 10.05 -5.82 -3.36
CA ALA A 141 8.59 -5.73 -3.40
C ALA A 141 7.89 -7.10 -3.37
N LEU A 142 8.65 -8.19 -3.57
CA LEU A 142 8.12 -9.56 -3.62
C LEU A 142 8.41 -10.33 -2.33
N ASP A 143 9.60 -10.15 -1.73
CA ASP A 143 10.14 -10.99 -0.67
C ASP A 143 9.46 -10.77 0.69
N GLY A 144 8.50 -11.64 1.01
CA GLY A 144 7.81 -11.72 2.31
C GLY A 144 8.56 -12.52 3.38
N LYS A 145 9.82 -12.89 3.14
CA LYS A 145 10.71 -13.67 3.98
C LYS A 145 10.33 -15.16 4.05
N GLU A 146 10.69 -15.85 5.13
CA GLU A 146 10.64 -17.29 5.26
C GLU A 146 9.27 -17.91 4.96
N ASP A 147 8.21 -17.30 5.48
CA ASP A 147 6.82 -17.78 5.38
C ASP A 147 5.84 -16.80 4.71
N GLY A 148 6.36 -15.73 4.11
CA GLY A 148 5.55 -14.70 3.47
C GLY A 148 4.76 -13.81 4.42
N LEU A 149 4.86 -14.00 5.74
CA LEU A 149 4.05 -13.28 6.74
C LEU A 149 4.83 -12.22 7.53
N TYR A 150 6.10 -12.04 7.25
CA TYR A 150 6.99 -11.16 8.02
C TYR A 150 6.47 -9.71 8.13
N PHE A 151 6.06 -9.11 7.02
CA PHE A 151 5.59 -7.73 7.02
C PHE A 151 4.21 -7.59 7.65
N TYR A 152 3.31 -8.56 7.46
CA TYR A 152 2.02 -8.57 8.17
C TYR A 152 2.21 -8.54 9.69
N ARG A 153 3.08 -9.41 10.23
CA ARG A 153 3.36 -9.43 11.66
C ARG A 153 3.87 -8.09 12.17
N ARG A 154 4.81 -7.48 11.46
CA ARG A 154 5.36 -6.17 11.85
C ARG A 154 4.31 -5.06 11.79
N ILE A 155 3.56 -4.99 10.70
CA ILE A 155 2.54 -3.94 10.53
C ILE A 155 1.44 -4.10 11.59
N ILE A 156 0.90 -5.30 11.77
CA ILE A 156 -0.18 -5.57 12.71
C ILE A 156 0.23 -5.25 14.14
N SER A 157 1.45 -5.61 14.57
CA SER A 157 1.94 -5.37 15.92
C SER A 157 2.05 -3.89 16.29
N GLU A 158 2.20 -3.01 15.31
CA GLU A 158 2.39 -1.57 15.53
C GLU A 158 1.18 -0.72 15.13
N ALA A 159 0.37 -1.19 14.18
CA ALA A 159 -0.72 -0.39 13.59
C ALA A 159 -1.69 0.20 14.62
N GLY A 160 -1.98 -0.53 15.70
CA GLY A 160 -2.86 -0.05 16.78
C GLY A 160 -2.39 1.25 17.43
N LYS A 161 -1.07 1.52 17.44
CA LYS A 161 -0.51 2.77 17.94
C LYS A 161 -0.80 3.96 17.02
N TYR A 162 -1.03 3.71 15.74
CA TYR A 162 -1.20 4.74 14.71
C TYR A 162 -2.64 4.86 14.22
N LEU A 163 -3.51 3.93 14.57
CA LEU A 163 -4.94 4.01 14.24
C LEU A 163 -5.68 4.91 15.23
N LYS A 164 -6.61 5.71 14.71
CA LYS A 164 -7.63 6.37 15.51
C LYS A 164 -8.61 5.36 16.08
N THR A 165 -9.40 5.77 17.08
CA THR A 165 -10.54 4.97 17.56
C THR A 165 -11.46 4.65 16.38
N GLN A 166 -11.78 3.36 16.20
CA GLN A 166 -12.52 2.82 15.05
C GLN A 166 -11.79 2.91 13.69
N GLY A 167 -10.49 3.24 13.68
CA GLY A 167 -9.65 3.18 12.49
C GLY A 167 -9.59 1.77 11.91
N LYS A 168 -9.29 1.69 10.62
CA LYS A 168 -9.26 0.43 9.86
C LYS A 168 -7.85 0.11 9.38
N LEU A 169 -7.43 -1.16 9.55
CA LEU A 169 -6.26 -1.73 8.90
C LEU A 169 -6.72 -2.69 7.79
N MET A 170 -6.25 -2.48 6.57
CA MET A 170 -6.65 -3.24 5.40
C MET A 170 -5.43 -3.73 4.63
N PHE A 171 -5.44 -4.99 4.22
CA PHE A 171 -4.35 -5.62 3.48
C PHE A 171 -4.80 -6.24 2.16
N GLU A 172 -3.93 -6.17 1.15
CA GLU A 172 -3.89 -7.22 0.14
C GLU A 172 -3.08 -8.40 0.70
N ILE A 173 -3.52 -9.61 0.42
CA ILE A 173 -2.90 -10.85 0.88
C ILE A 173 -2.73 -11.85 -0.26
N GLY A 174 -1.79 -12.79 -0.12
CA GLY A 174 -1.71 -13.95 -1.00
C GLY A 174 -2.94 -14.85 -0.86
N CYS A 175 -3.29 -15.58 -1.91
CA CYS A 175 -4.52 -16.38 -2.01
C CYS A 175 -4.65 -17.47 -0.92
N ASP A 176 -3.56 -17.90 -0.32
CA ASP A 176 -3.46 -18.94 0.71
C ASP A 176 -3.18 -18.38 2.12
N GLN A 177 -3.12 -17.05 2.28
CA GLN A 177 -2.69 -16.42 3.53
C GLN A 177 -3.86 -15.91 4.40
N ALA A 178 -5.11 -16.04 3.95
CA ALA A 178 -6.26 -15.43 4.62
C ALA A 178 -6.39 -15.84 6.09
N GLU A 179 -6.34 -17.15 6.37
CA GLU A 179 -6.48 -17.67 7.75
C GLU A 179 -5.33 -17.18 8.65
N ALA A 180 -4.09 -17.23 8.16
CA ALA A 180 -2.92 -16.82 8.92
C ALA A 180 -2.94 -15.32 9.25
N VAL A 181 -3.26 -14.46 8.28
CA VAL A 181 -3.34 -13.02 8.49
C VAL A 181 -4.52 -12.66 9.41
N GLU A 182 -5.67 -13.30 9.23
CA GLU A 182 -6.84 -13.11 10.09
C GLU A 182 -6.52 -13.47 11.55
N GLU A 183 -5.82 -14.58 11.79
CA GLU A 183 -5.38 -14.97 13.13
C GLU A 183 -4.43 -13.94 13.74
N LEU A 184 -3.45 -13.44 12.97
CA LEU A 184 -2.56 -12.38 13.42
C LEU A 184 -3.33 -11.12 13.83
N MET A 185 -4.32 -10.70 13.05
CA MET A 185 -5.14 -9.53 13.34
C MET A 185 -6.01 -9.74 14.59
N LYS A 186 -6.65 -10.91 14.76
CA LYS A 186 -7.44 -11.24 15.94
C LYS A 186 -6.61 -11.26 17.23
N ASN A 187 -5.38 -11.75 17.16
CA ASN A 187 -4.48 -11.81 18.30
C ASN A 187 -3.92 -10.44 18.70
N ALA A 188 -3.95 -9.48 17.82
CA ALA A 188 -3.49 -8.11 18.10
C ALA A 188 -4.59 -7.19 18.65
N GLY A 189 -5.85 -7.60 18.59
CA GLY A 189 -7.03 -6.83 19.01
C GLY A 189 -7.60 -6.04 17.86
#